data_93a0df21ed8bb4a6ed8abbfa73719ce0
#
_entry.id   93a0df21ed8bb4a6ed8abbfa73719ce0
#
_cell.length_a   1.000
_cell.length_b   1.000
_cell.length_c   1.000
_cell.angle_alpha   90.00
_cell.angle_beta   90.00
_cell.angle_gamma   90.00
#
_symmetry.space_group_name_H-M   'P 1'
#
loop_
_entity.id
_entity.type
_entity.pdbx_description
1 polymer ?
#
loop_
_entity_poly.entity_id
_entity_poly.type
_entity_poly.pdbx_seq_one_letter_code
_entity_poly.pdbx_strand_id
1 'polypeptide(L)'
;NRTSAHHWVIMRYAEILLSYAEAMNEAYGPTGNVGYRLNAVRALNQVRNRVGVEMPAVPTAISKEELREKIRNERRVELAFEDHRFWDVRRWMIAPETLGAPLRGVEITKISDEEFEYKPIEVEKRTFEPKMYLYPIPQTDLNTTGWVQNPLW
;
A
#
# COMPACT_ATOMS: atom_id res chain seq x y z
N ASN A 1 29.90 0.04 17.70
CA ASN A 1 29.15 -0.01 16.44
C ASN A 1 28.47 -1.35 16.34
N ARG A 2 27.15 -1.38 16.57
CA ARG A 2 26.34 -2.57 16.24
C ARG A 2 25.95 -2.44 14.77
N THR A 3 26.66 -3.14 13.89
CA THR A 3 26.18 -3.36 12.53
C THR A 3 25.08 -4.42 12.59
N SER A 4 23.84 -4.00 12.40
CA SER A 4 22.76 -4.96 12.24
C SER A 4 22.88 -5.58 10.86
N ALA A 5 22.99 -6.91 10.79
CA ALA A 5 22.90 -7.66 9.55
C ALA A 5 21.42 -7.72 9.12
N HIS A 6 20.91 -6.60 8.60
CA HIS A 6 19.55 -6.54 8.07
C HIS A 6 19.53 -7.06 6.63
N HIS A 7 18.75 -8.11 6.40
CA HIS A 7 18.54 -8.62 5.05
C HIS A 7 17.41 -7.80 4.39
N TRP A 8 17.70 -7.20 3.24
CA TRP A 8 16.69 -6.56 2.44
C TRP A 8 15.79 -7.61 1.78
N VAL A 9 14.51 -7.57 2.06
CA VAL A 9 13.54 -8.47 1.45
C VAL A 9 13.17 -7.92 0.07
N ILE A 10 13.56 -8.64 -0.99
CA ILE A 10 13.23 -8.27 -2.37
C ILE A 10 11.83 -8.78 -2.74
N MET A 11 11.51 -10.01 -2.35
CA MET A 11 10.23 -10.66 -2.61
C MET A 11 9.93 -11.69 -1.53
N ARG A 12 8.66 -11.84 -1.14
CA ARG A 12 8.22 -12.85 -0.18
C ARG A 12 6.81 -13.36 -0.50
N TYR A 13 6.50 -14.54 0.01
CA TYR A 13 5.28 -15.26 -0.35
C TYR A 13 3.99 -14.49 -0.01
N ALA A 14 3.99 -13.68 1.05
CA ALA A 14 2.83 -12.83 1.40
C ALA A 14 2.51 -11.81 0.29
N GLU A 15 3.52 -11.23 -0.36
CA GLU A 15 3.33 -10.35 -1.50
C GLU A 15 2.63 -11.05 -2.67
N ILE A 16 3.09 -12.29 -2.98
CA ILE A 16 2.48 -13.11 -4.03
C ILE A 16 1.01 -13.42 -3.71
N LEU A 17 0.71 -13.81 -2.47
CA LEU A 17 -0.65 -14.09 -2.04
C LEU A 17 -1.56 -12.85 -2.11
N LEU A 18 -1.06 -11.68 -1.72
CA LEU A 18 -1.81 -10.44 -1.78
C LEU A 18 -2.03 -9.95 -3.22
N SER A 19 -1.03 -10.08 -4.09
CA SER A 19 -1.15 -9.80 -5.52
C SER A 19 -2.14 -10.75 -6.19
N TYR A 20 -2.09 -12.02 -5.84
CA TYR A 20 -3.06 -13.02 -6.29
C TYR A 20 -4.48 -12.71 -5.80
N ALA A 21 -4.64 -12.35 -4.51
CA ALA A 21 -5.94 -11.99 -3.95
C ALA A 21 -6.55 -10.78 -4.69
N GLU A 22 -5.74 -9.77 -5.00
CA GLU A 22 -6.16 -8.61 -5.76
C GLU A 22 -6.62 -9.01 -7.17
N ALA A 23 -5.80 -9.74 -7.91
CA ALA A 23 -6.12 -10.17 -9.27
C ALA A 23 -7.39 -11.03 -9.32
N MET A 24 -7.54 -11.97 -8.39
CA MET A 24 -8.73 -12.83 -8.29
C MET A 24 -9.98 -12.05 -7.94
N ASN A 25 -9.87 -11.08 -7.01
CA ASN A 25 -11.01 -10.22 -6.67
C ASN A 25 -11.45 -9.38 -7.87
N GLU A 26 -10.51 -8.80 -8.60
CA GLU A 26 -10.84 -7.97 -9.77
C GLU A 26 -11.44 -8.80 -10.92
N ALA A 27 -10.95 -10.00 -11.15
CA ALA A 27 -11.41 -10.84 -12.24
C ALA A 27 -12.72 -11.60 -11.93
N TYR A 28 -12.84 -12.16 -10.72
CA TYR A 28 -13.87 -13.15 -10.38
C TYR A 28 -14.65 -12.83 -9.10
N GLY A 29 -14.36 -11.72 -8.45
CA GLY A 29 -14.96 -11.36 -7.15
C GLY A 29 -14.41 -12.18 -5.98
N PRO A 30 -14.98 -11.97 -4.77
CA PRO A 30 -14.39 -12.49 -3.53
C PRO A 30 -14.22 -14.00 -3.46
N THR A 31 -15.18 -14.75 -3.98
CA THR A 31 -15.25 -16.22 -3.85
C THR A 31 -15.15 -16.97 -5.16
N GLY A 32 -15.18 -16.26 -6.31
CA GLY A 32 -15.01 -16.86 -7.63
C GLY A 32 -13.58 -17.40 -7.80
N ASN A 33 -13.43 -18.55 -8.46
CA ASN A 33 -12.12 -19.18 -8.70
C ASN A 33 -11.91 -19.79 -10.07
N VAL A 34 -12.98 -20.05 -10.83
CA VAL A 34 -12.96 -20.58 -12.21
C VAL A 34 -11.87 -21.64 -12.45
N GLY A 35 -11.80 -22.64 -11.56
CA GLY A 35 -10.81 -23.73 -11.65
C GLY A 35 -9.47 -23.46 -10.94
N TYR A 36 -9.23 -22.27 -10.42
CA TYR A 36 -8.04 -21.98 -9.59
C TYR A 36 -8.22 -22.56 -8.18
N ARG A 37 -7.09 -22.92 -7.54
CA ARG A 37 -7.09 -23.54 -6.22
C ARG A 37 -7.60 -22.62 -5.11
N LEU A 38 -7.28 -21.33 -5.19
CA LEU A 38 -7.65 -20.31 -4.23
C LEU A 38 -8.59 -19.30 -4.87
N ASN A 39 -9.49 -18.73 -4.06
CA ASN A 39 -10.17 -17.49 -4.39
C ASN A 39 -9.53 -16.30 -3.64
N ALA A 40 -10.00 -15.10 -3.91
CA ALA A 40 -9.45 -13.88 -3.32
C ALA A 40 -9.47 -13.89 -1.78
N VAL A 41 -10.61 -14.22 -1.18
CA VAL A 41 -10.77 -14.27 0.29
C VAL A 41 -9.84 -15.31 0.92
N ARG A 42 -9.71 -16.50 0.32
CA ARG A 42 -8.81 -17.54 0.83
C ARG A 42 -7.35 -17.13 0.76
N ALA A 43 -6.93 -16.51 -0.34
CA ALA A 43 -5.55 -16.03 -0.49
C ALA A 43 -5.21 -14.94 0.54
N LEU A 44 -6.12 -13.97 0.74
CA LEU A 44 -5.99 -12.94 1.77
C LEU A 44 -5.90 -13.55 3.17
N ASN A 45 -6.79 -14.49 3.47
CA ASN A 45 -6.83 -15.13 4.79
C ASN A 45 -5.61 -16.01 5.09
N GLN A 46 -4.90 -16.53 4.08
CA GLN A 46 -3.62 -17.20 4.32
C GLN A 46 -2.56 -16.25 4.89
N VAL A 47 -2.56 -14.99 4.48
CA VAL A 47 -1.65 -13.99 5.05
C VAL A 47 -2.09 -13.66 6.48
N ARG A 48 -3.38 -13.43 6.70
CA ARG A 48 -3.93 -13.01 7.99
C ARG A 48 -3.85 -14.08 9.08
N ASN A 49 -4.12 -15.34 8.71
CA ASN A 49 -4.20 -16.46 9.65
C ASN A 49 -2.87 -17.21 9.83
N ARG A 50 -1.75 -16.66 9.35
CA ARG A 50 -0.45 -17.32 9.53
C ARG A 50 -0.06 -17.40 11.00
N VAL A 51 0.69 -18.42 11.35
CA VAL A 51 1.19 -18.63 12.73
C VAL A 51 1.93 -17.40 13.23
N GLY A 52 1.60 -16.96 14.43
CA GLY A 52 2.19 -15.78 15.08
C GLY A 52 1.57 -14.44 14.69
N VAL A 53 0.58 -14.42 13.77
CA VAL A 53 -0.20 -13.22 13.42
C VAL A 53 -1.66 -13.36 13.82
N GLU A 54 -2.30 -14.44 13.41
CA GLU A 54 -3.63 -14.88 13.86
C GLU A 54 -4.72 -13.78 13.83
N MET A 55 -4.67 -12.93 12.79
CA MET A 55 -5.69 -11.90 12.61
C MET A 55 -7.03 -12.50 12.21
N PRO A 56 -8.16 -11.91 12.66
CA PRO A 56 -9.49 -12.37 12.30
C PRO A 56 -9.66 -12.53 10.80
N ALA A 57 -10.23 -13.66 10.37
CA ALA A 57 -10.46 -13.95 8.97
C ALA A 57 -11.47 -12.97 8.35
N VAL A 58 -11.24 -12.60 7.11
CA VAL A 58 -12.23 -11.88 6.31
C VAL A 58 -13.32 -12.83 5.90
N PRO A 59 -14.62 -12.49 6.12
CA PRO A 59 -15.74 -13.36 5.79
C PRO A 59 -15.92 -13.52 4.28
N THR A 60 -16.51 -14.63 3.84
CA THR A 60 -16.83 -14.87 2.43
C THR A 60 -18.02 -14.04 1.93
N ALA A 61 -18.91 -13.63 2.84
CA ALA A 61 -20.04 -12.74 2.57
C ALA A 61 -19.57 -11.28 2.58
N ILE A 62 -18.82 -10.88 1.55
CA ILE A 62 -18.26 -9.54 1.39
C ILE A 62 -18.40 -9.11 -0.08
N SER A 63 -18.63 -7.84 -0.34
CA SER A 63 -18.66 -7.31 -1.71
C SER A 63 -17.25 -7.25 -2.33
N LYS A 64 -17.19 -7.16 -3.65
CA LYS A 64 -15.93 -6.99 -4.39
C LYS A 64 -15.20 -5.71 -3.96
N GLU A 65 -15.95 -4.63 -3.81
CA GLU A 65 -15.46 -3.31 -3.43
C GLU A 65 -14.89 -3.31 -2.01
N GLU A 66 -15.62 -3.86 -1.06
CA GLU A 66 -15.16 -3.98 0.33
C GLU A 66 -13.91 -4.86 0.43
N LEU A 67 -13.87 -5.97 -0.31
CA LEU A 67 -12.69 -6.83 -0.32
C LEU A 67 -11.49 -6.14 -0.96
N ARG A 68 -11.69 -5.33 -2.03
CA ARG A 68 -10.63 -4.50 -2.61
C ARG A 68 -9.98 -3.60 -1.57
N GLU A 69 -10.77 -2.90 -0.78
CA GLU A 69 -10.25 -2.01 0.26
C GLU A 69 -9.54 -2.79 1.37
N LYS A 70 -10.04 -3.97 1.74
CA LYS A 70 -9.35 -4.84 2.70
C LYS A 70 -8.01 -5.36 2.17
N ILE A 71 -7.93 -5.77 0.91
CA ILE A 71 -6.68 -6.21 0.27
C ILE A 71 -5.68 -5.04 0.21
N ARG A 72 -6.13 -3.85 -0.19
CA ARG A 72 -5.28 -2.65 -0.24
C ARG A 72 -4.73 -2.29 1.14
N ASN A 73 -5.57 -2.37 2.17
CA ASN A 73 -5.14 -2.12 3.55
C ASN A 73 -4.19 -3.21 4.05
N GLU A 74 -4.47 -4.48 3.76
CA GLU A 74 -3.56 -5.57 4.14
C GLU A 74 -2.19 -5.43 3.49
N ARG A 75 -2.13 -5.08 2.18
CA ARG A 75 -0.86 -4.77 1.51
C ARG A 75 -0.12 -3.63 2.19
N ARG A 76 -0.82 -2.58 2.59
CA ARG A 76 -0.22 -1.43 3.27
C ARG A 76 0.41 -1.82 4.61
N VAL A 77 -0.24 -2.68 5.38
CA VAL A 77 0.21 -3.10 6.72
C VAL A 77 1.27 -4.19 6.61
N GLU A 78 0.98 -5.22 5.83
CA GLU A 78 1.83 -6.42 5.70
C GLU A 78 3.17 -6.13 5.03
N LEU A 79 3.17 -5.28 4.00
CA LEU A 79 4.35 -4.92 3.22
C LEU A 79 4.93 -3.54 3.64
N ALA A 80 4.65 -3.12 4.89
CA ALA A 80 5.18 -1.87 5.42
C ALA A 80 6.72 -1.91 5.43
N PHE A 81 7.34 -0.80 5.00
CA PHE A 81 8.81 -0.65 4.90
C PHE A 81 9.50 -1.56 3.85
N GLU A 82 8.73 -2.13 2.92
CA GLU A 82 9.23 -2.96 1.82
C GLU A 82 9.06 -2.25 0.45
N ASP A 83 8.93 -0.94 0.42
CA ASP A 83 8.81 -0.04 -0.75
C ASP A 83 7.56 -0.23 -1.63
N HIS A 84 6.65 -1.15 -1.29
CA HIS A 84 5.48 -1.45 -2.10
C HIS A 84 4.45 -0.31 -2.14
N ARG A 85 4.24 0.40 -1.03
CA ARG A 85 3.16 1.40 -0.90
C ARG A 85 3.23 2.50 -1.94
N PHE A 86 4.43 2.99 -2.24
CA PHE A 86 4.63 4.06 -3.23
C PHE A 86 4.13 3.66 -4.62
N TRP A 87 4.40 2.42 -5.03
CA TRP A 87 3.96 1.89 -6.32
C TRP A 87 2.49 1.50 -6.31
N ASP A 88 2.00 0.90 -5.24
CA ASP A 88 0.61 0.48 -5.09
C ASP A 88 -0.36 1.65 -5.24
N VAL A 89 -0.14 2.78 -4.56
CA VAL A 89 -1.03 3.94 -4.66
C VAL A 89 -1.00 4.60 -6.05
N ARG A 90 0.12 4.49 -6.75
CA ARG A 90 0.25 4.97 -8.14
C ARG A 90 -0.51 4.07 -9.12
N ARG A 91 -0.33 2.76 -9.06
CA ARG A 91 -1.03 1.83 -9.96
C ARG A 91 -2.53 1.76 -9.69
N TRP A 92 -2.97 2.02 -8.45
CA TRP A 92 -4.39 2.15 -8.10
C TRP A 92 -4.98 3.53 -8.42
N MET A 93 -4.19 4.47 -8.89
CA MET A 93 -4.58 5.85 -9.21
C MET A 93 -5.20 6.61 -8.02
N ILE A 94 -4.76 6.31 -6.78
CA ILE A 94 -5.23 6.94 -5.53
C ILE A 94 -4.12 7.78 -4.86
N ALA A 95 -3.09 8.15 -5.60
CA ALA A 95 -1.99 8.92 -5.06
C ALA A 95 -2.37 10.35 -4.62
N PRO A 96 -3.30 11.08 -5.28
CA PRO A 96 -3.74 12.38 -4.80
C PRO A 96 -4.32 12.31 -3.38
N GLU A 97 -5.16 11.31 -3.09
CA GLU A 97 -5.84 11.13 -1.81
C GLU A 97 -4.91 10.56 -0.72
N THR A 98 -3.80 9.95 -1.10
CA THR A 98 -2.87 9.28 -0.18
C THR A 98 -1.54 9.98 -0.04
N LEU A 99 -0.81 10.18 -1.14
CA LEU A 99 0.49 10.87 -1.14
C LEU A 99 0.31 12.40 -1.12
N GLY A 100 -0.79 12.91 -1.71
CA GLY A 100 -1.14 14.32 -1.67
C GLY A 100 -1.87 14.76 -0.40
N ALA A 101 -2.33 13.83 0.42
CA ALA A 101 -2.97 14.17 1.69
C ALA A 101 -1.95 14.76 2.69
N PRO A 102 -2.37 15.71 3.54
CA PRO A 102 -1.52 16.24 4.59
C PRO A 102 -0.99 15.15 5.52
N LEU A 103 0.28 15.24 5.88
CA LEU A 103 0.86 14.38 6.91
C LEU A 103 0.34 14.81 8.27
N ARG A 104 -0.29 13.89 8.97
CA ARG A 104 -0.80 14.11 10.34
C ARG A 104 0.09 13.46 11.37
N GLY A 105 0.29 14.16 12.46
CA GLY A 105 0.97 13.68 13.64
C GLY A 105 0.08 13.81 14.87
N VAL A 106 0.67 13.53 16.03
CA VAL A 106 0.01 13.72 17.34
C VAL A 106 0.93 14.55 18.21
N GLU A 107 0.44 15.69 18.70
CA GLU A 107 1.07 16.42 19.77
C GLU A 107 0.70 15.75 21.08
N ILE A 108 1.70 15.40 21.88
CA ILE A 108 1.50 14.72 23.15
C ILE A 108 1.93 15.68 24.26
N THR A 109 0.99 16.10 25.10
CA THR A 109 1.24 16.96 26.24
C THR A 109 1.09 16.16 27.52
N LYS A 110 2.14 16.11 28.35
CA LYS A 110 2.07 15.50 29.67
C LYS A 110 1.33 16.43 30.62
N ILE A 111 0.20 15.98 31.18
CA ILE A 111 -0.60 16.72 32.16
C ILE A 111 -0.17 16.34 33.58
N SER A 112 0.04 15.05 33.84
CA SER A 112 0.54 14.53 35.10
C SER A 112 1.46 13.32 34.85
N ASP A 113 1.93 12.63 35.91
CA ASP A 113 2.82 11.47 35.73
C ASP A 113 2.15 10.28 35.09
N GLU A 114 0.83 10.20 35.13
CA GLU A 114 0.03 9.10 34.58
C GLU A 114 -0.95 9.54 33.46
N GLU A 115 -1.03 10.86 33.18
CA GLU A 115 -2.01 11.42 32.25
C GLU A 115 -1.34 12.19 31.12
N PHE A 116 -1.74 11.88 29.87
CA PHE A 116 -1.27 12.53 28.65
C PHE A 116 -2.44 12.96 27.79
N GLU A 117 -2.39 14.18 27.28
CA GLU A 117 -3.30 14.66 26.25
C GLU A 117 -2.73 14.38 24.86
N TYR A 118 -3.57 13.86 23.95
CA TYR A 118 -3.21 13.54 22.58
C TYR A 118 -4.03 14.41 21.62
N LYS A 119 -3.36 15.33 20.94
CA LYS A 119 -4.01 16.25 19.99
C LYS A 119 -3.52 15.98 18.56
N PRO A 120 -4.40 15.60 17.63
CA PRO A 120 -4.04 15.47 16.23
C PRO A 120 -3.63 16.82 15.64
N ILE A 121 -2.48 16.85 14.96
CA ILE A 121 -1.97 18.06 14.29
C ILE A 121 -1.62 17.75 12.84
N GLU A 122 -1.64 18.76 11.98
CA GLU A 122 -1.05 18.71 10.65
C GLU A 122 0.43 19.06 10.75
N VAL A 123 1.28 18.12 10.33
CA VAL A 123 2.75 18.27 10.41
C VAL A 123 3.29 18.86 9.12
N GLU A 124 2.76 18.41 7.98
CA GLU A 124 3.28 18.79 6.67
C GLU A 124 2.16 18.77 5.62
N LYS A 125 2.11 19.80 4.77
CA LYS A 125 1.29 19.80 3.56
C LYS A 125 2.05 19.11 2.44
N ARG A 126 1.38 18.18 1.78
CA ARG A 126 1.94 17.47 0.63
C ARG A 126 1.08 17.73 -0.60
N THR A 127 1.69 17.61 -1.76
CA THR A 127 1.01 17.78 -3.04
C THR A 127 1.31 16.59 -3.93
N PHE A 128 0.29 16.09 -4.61
CA PHE A 128 0.43 15.12 -5.68
C PHE A 128 -0.42 15.57 -6.87
N GLU A 129 0.24 16.00 -7.94
CA GLU A 129 -0.40 16.43 -9.18
C GLU A 129 -0.47 15.28 -10.20
N PRO A 130 -1.41 15.30 -11.15
CA PRO A 130 -1.53 14.25 -12.18
C PRO A 130 -0.24 13.95 -12.93
N LYS A 131 0.58 14.95 -13.22
CA LYS A 131 1.88 14.75 -13.87
C LYS A 131 2.83 13.85 -13.07
N MET A 132 2.70 13.82 -11.74
CA MET A 132 3.58 13.07 -10.85
C MET A 132 3.37 11.55 -10.92
N TYR A 133 2.36 11.06 -11.65
CA TYR A 133 2.25 9.63 -11.94
C TYR A 133 3.38 9.13 -12.85
N LEU A 134 3.88 9.99 -13.72
CA LEU A 134 5.05 9.73 -14.56
C LEU A 134 6.22 10.61 -14.08
N TYR A 135 7.43 10.08 -14.16
CA TYR A 135 8.62 10.89 -13.89
C TYR A 135 8.95 11.76 -15.09
N PRO A 136 9.47 13.00 -14.89
CA PRO A 136 10.01 13.76 -15.98
C PRO A 136 11.23 13.05 -16.57
N ILE A 137 11.37 13.11 -17.90
CA ILE A 137 12.59 12.68 -18.56
C ILE A 137 13.66 13.77 -18.32
N PRO A 138 14.88 13.42 -17.88
CA PRO A 138 15.93 14.41 -17.66
C PRO A 138 16.20 15.25 -18.91
N GLN A 139 16.40 16.55 -18.74
CA GLN A 139 16.62 17.45 -19.87
C GLN A 139 17.84 17.08 -20.74
N THR A 140 18.85 16.50 -20.11
CA THR A 140 20.04 15.98 -20.82
C THR A 140 19.68 14.88 -21.82
N ASP A 141 18.76 13.99 -21.42
CA ASP A 141 18.34 12.88 -22.26
C ASP A 141 17.46 13.36 -23.41
N LEU A 142 16.55 14.32 -23.14
CA LEU A 142 15.74 14.96 -24.18
C LEU A 142 16.61 15.63 -25.24
N ASN A 143 17.63 16.35 -24.80
CA ASN A 143 18.57 17.07 -25.73
C ASN A 143 19.38 16.09 -26.57
N THR A 144 19.70 14.92 -26.06
CA THR A 144 20.54 13.94 -26.74
C THR A 144 19.74 13.05 -27.69
N THR A 145 18.52 12.67 -27.27
CA THR A 145 17.70 11.68 -27.98
C THR A 145 16.65 12.30 -28.89
N GLY A 146 16.26 13.55 -28.65
CA GLY A 146 15.13 14.19 -29.32
C GLY A 146 13.77 13.65 -28.86
N TRP A 147 13.69 12.97 -27.72
CA TRP A 147 12.42 12.47 -27.16
C TRP A 147 11.51 13.61 -26.73
N VAL A 148 10.23 13.33 -26.72
CA VAL A 148 9.20 14.23 -26.19
C VAL A 148 9.03 13.98 -24.70
N GLN A 149 8.94 15.06 -23.93
CA GLN A 149 8.70 15.01 -22.50
C GLN A 149 7.37 14.31 -22.14
N ASN A 150 7.34 13.68 -20.99
CA ASN A 150 6.09 13.13 -20.45
C ASN A 150 5.03 14.22 -20.29
N PRO A 151 3.72 13.88 -20.46
CA PRO A 151 2.65 14.87 -20.40
C PRO A 151 2.66 15.69 -19.12
N LEU A 152 2.38 16.99 -19.24
CA LEU A 152 2.27 17.97 -18.16
C LEU A 152 3.59 18.35 -17.45
N TRP A 153 4.74 17.85 -17.91
CA TRP A 153 6.06 18.29 -17.48
C TRP A 153 6.65 19.35 -18.40
#